data_09854fd48916696f7a0310973b948236
#
_entry.id   09854fd48916696f7a0310973b948236
#
_cell.length_a   1.000
_cell.length_b   1.000
_cell.length_c   1.000
_cell.angle_alpha   90.00
_cell.angle_beta   90.00
_cell.angle_gamma   90.00
#
_symmetry.space_group_name_H-M   'P 1'
#
loop_
_entity.id
_entity.type
_entity.pdbx_description
1 polymer ?
#
loop_
_entity_poly.entity_id
_entity_poly.type
_entity_poly.pdbx_seq_one_letter_code
_entity_poly.pdbx_strand_id
1 'polypeptide(L)'
;MTSGIDCTVTVDEGKLDGTAKCLVPLKAIKVDNDDTKTEHFQQWAINKKSEPEKCTFDLDVPGVKLPFALAEKKPVSFTADGTFTICGRKRDDGGAEHLSGTVISLPIAPGEPRVLRIRAQVEHFDRERYGISPKQTAGWLARVQQLATVVATDGTIDVNIFATATADKQAQK
;
A
#
# COMPACT_ATOMS: atom_id res chain seq x y z
N MET A 1 4.23 12.59 14.71
CA MET A 1 3.03 12.94 13.93
C MET A 1 2.65 11.73 13.10
N THR A 2 1.54 11.11 13.39
CA THR A 2 1.01 9.99 12.58
C THR A 2 0.67 10.52 11.20
N SER A 3 1.20 9.90 10.17
CA SER A 3 1.05 10.29 8.76
C SER A 3 -0.38 10.16 8.21
N GLY A 4 -1.38 9.97 9.05
CA GLY A 4 -2.77 9.76 8.65
C GLY A 4 -3.01 8.45 7.90
N ILE A 5 -2.07 7.51 7.96
CA ILE A 5 -2.21 6.15 7.42
C ILE A 5 -3.09 5.36 8.38
N ASP A 6 -4.15 4.79 7.85
CA ASP A 6 -5.06 3.90 8.59
C ASP A 6 -5.00 2.50 7.98
N CYS A 7 -4.54 1.52 8.76
CA CYS A 7 -4.44 0.13 8.34
C CYS A 7 -5.06 -0.79 9.39
N THR A 8 -5.96 -1.63 8.96
CA THR A 8 -6.51 -2.73 9.74
C THR A 8 -5.98 -4.06 9.20
N VAL A 9 -5.31 -4.81 10.06
CA VAL A 9 -4.80 -6.16 9.76
C VAL A 9 -5.48 -7.15 10.70
N THR A 10 -6.08 -8.19 10.14
CA THR A 10 -6.67 -9.29 10.89
C THR A 10 -5.87 -10.55 10.65
N VAL A 11 -5.53 -11.28 11.71
CA VAL A 11 -4.83 -12.57 11.64
C VAL A 11 -5.61 -13.60 12.45
N ASP A 12 -6.02 -14.70 11.81
CA ASP A 12 -6.58 -15.88 12.46
C ASP A 12 -5.50 -16.97 12.52
N GLU A 13 -4.83 -17.08 13.66
CA GLU A 13 -3.75 -18.05 13.84
C GLU A 13 -4.25 -19.50 13.85
N GLY A 14 -5.51 -19.73 14.19
CA GLY A 14 -6.11 -21.07 14.14
C GLY A 14 -6.34 -21.57 12.72
N LYS A 15 -6.63 -20.66 11.81
CA LYS A 15 -6.82 -20.97 10.37
C LYS A 15 -5.58 -20.69 9.54
N LEU A 16 -4.56 -20.11 10.12
CA LEU A 16 -3.35 -19.63 9.42
C LEU A 16 -3.68 -18.71 8.25
N ASP A 17 -4.61 -17.79 8.45
CA ASP A 17 -4.99 -16.81 7.44
C ASP A 17 -5.09 -15.39 8.01
N GLY A 18 -5.19 -14.42 7.10
CA GLY A 18 -5.31 -13.03 7.47
C GLY A 18 -5.88 -12.18 6.36
N THR A 19 -6.21 -10.95 6.69
CA THR A 19 -6.66 -9.91 5.76
C THR A 19 -5.99 -8.59 6.10
N ALA A 20 -5.90 -7.67 5.14
CA ALA A 20 -5.42 -6.31 5.39
C ALA A 20 -6.21 -5.30 4.58
N LYS A 21 -6.53 -4.16 5.21
CA LYS A 21 -7.09 -2.98 4.54
C LYS A 21 -6.34 -1.76 4.99
N CYS A 22 -5.82 -0.99 4.05
CA CYS A 22 -5.08 0.23 4.33
C CYS A 22 -5.64 1.40 3.53
N LEU A 23 -5.76 2.54 4.20
CA LEU A 23 -6.02 3.85 3.61
C LEU A 23 -4.79 4.71 3.81
N VAL A 24 -4.13 5.06 2.72
CA VAL A 24 -2.91 5.86 2.73
C VAL A 24 -3.17 7.18 2.03
N PRO A 25 -3.11 8.34 2.70
CA PRO A 25 -3.20 9.62 2.03
C PRO A 25 -2.15 9.72 0.92
N LEU A 26 -2.54 10.18 -0.26
CA LEU A 26 -1.62 10.29 -1.40
C LEU A 26 -0.34 11.07 -1.04
N LYS A 27 -0.46 12.10 -0.22
CA LYS A 27 0.65 12.89 0.28
C LYS A 27 1.67 12.12 1.12
N ALA A 28 1.32 10.95 1.64
CA ALA A 28 2.22 10.08 2.39
C ALA A 28 3.03 9.13 1.50
N ILE A 29 2.66 9.01 0.22
CA ILE A 29 3.39 8.20 -0.75
C ILE A 29 4.68 8.93 -1.15
N LYS A 30 5.79 8.22 -1.11
CA LYS A 30 7.10 8.69 -1.54
C LYS A 30 7.61 7.87 -2.71
N VAL A 31 8.24 8.51 -3.68
CA VAL A 31 8.82 7.87 -4.86
C VAL A 31 10.33 8.03 -4.81
N ASP A 32 11.06 6.92 -4.69
CA ASP A 32 12.54 6.85 -4.66
C ASP A 32 13.21 7.76 -3.60
N ASN A 33 12.48 8.18 -2.56
CA ASN A 33 12.91 9.24 -1.63
C ASN A 33 13.32 10.56 -2.32
N ASP A 34 12.80 10.81 -3.52
CA ASP A 34 13.03 12.00 -4.34
C ASP A 34 11.77 12.87 -4.30
N ASP A 35 11.92 14.10 -3.82
CA ASP A 35 10.77 15.00 -3.65
C ASP A 35 10.17 15.42 -5.00
N THR A 36 10.99 15.60 -6.03
CA THR A 36 10.52 15.96 -7.38
C THR A 36 9.71 14.84 -8.03
N LYS A 37 10.20 13.60 -7.94
CA LYS A 37 9.47 12.42 -8.43
C LYS A 37 8.18 12.21 -7.65
N THR A 38 8.22 12.40 -6.34
CA THR A 38 7.07 12.31 -5.45
C THR A 38 6.00 13.32 -5.83
N GLU A 39 6.36 14.57 -6.03
CA GLU A 39 5.43 15.64 -6.44
C GLU A 39 4.81 15.33 -7.80
N HIS A 40 5.60 14.92 -8.79
CA HIS A 40 5.10 14.54 -10.11
C HIS A 40 4.10 13.37 -10.01
N PHE A 41 4.44 12.30 -9.28
CA PHE A 41 3.54 11.17 -9.11
C PHE A 41 2.23 11.60 -8.47
N GLN A 42 2.28 12.39 -7.39
CA GLN A 42 1.09 12.87 -6.70
C GLN A 42 0.22 13.75 -7.61
N GLN A 43 0.83 14.63 -8.40
CA GLN A 43 0.10 15.48 -9.38
C GLN A 43 -0.57 14.65 -10.48
N TRP A 44 0.08 13.59 -10.97
CA TRP A 44 -0.49 12.70 -12.00
C TRP A 44 -1.59 11.80 -11.44
N ALA A 45 -1.47 11.38 -10.18
CA ALA A 45 -2.46 10.56 -9.51
C ALA A 45 -3.77 11.31 -9.27
N ILE A 46 -3.73 12.63 -9.02
CA ILE A 46 -4.90 13.45 -8.82
C ILE A 46 -5.63 13.66 -10.15
N ASN A 47 -6.88 13.25 -10.25
CA ASN A 47 -7.70 13.54 -11.42
C ASN A 47 -8.50 14.85 -11.23
N LYS A 48 -9.09 15.36 -12.33
CA LYS A 48 -9.86 16.63 -12.31
C LYS A 48 -11.07 16.63 -11.36
N LYS A 49 -11.52 15.45 -10.91
CA LYS A 49 -12.67 15.28 -10.02
C LYS A 49 -12.27 15.02 -8.57
N SER A 50 -10.98 14.78 -8.32
CA SER A 50 -10.48 14.47 -6.98
C SER A 50 -9.92 15.72 -6.33
N GLU A 51 -10.40 16.01 -5.13
CA GLU A 51 -9.76 17.01 -4.27
C GLU A 51 -8.45 16.40 -3.76
N PRO A 52 -7.30 17.08 -3.93
CA PRO A 52 -5.99 16.53 -3.52
C PRO A 52 -5.96 16.04 -2.07
N GLU A 53 -6.66 16.73 -1.19
CA GLU A 53 -6.74 16.44 0.24
C GLU A 53 -7.50 15.14 0.57
N LYS A 54 -8.40 14.73 -0.33
CA LYS A 54 -9.24 13.53 -0.19
C LYS A 54 -8.75 12.35 -1.00
N CYS A 55 -7.65 12.52 -1.75
CA CYS A 55 -7.10 11.46 -2.56
C CYS A 55 -6.33 10.47 -1.67
N THR A 56 -6.73 9.22 -1.71
CA THR A 56 -6.11 8.11 -0.98
C THR A 56 -5.60 7.04 -1.93
N PHE A 57 -4.63 6.31 -1.44
CA PHE A 57 -4.13 5.07 -2.01
C PHE A 57 -4.63 3.94 -1.10
N ASP A 58 -5.65 3.23 -1.56
CA ASP A 58 -6.33 2.23 -0.76
C ASP A 58 -5.84 0.84 -1.18
N LEU A 59 -5.46 0.02 -0.22
CA LEU A 59 -5.08 -1.37 -0.42
C LEU A 59 -6.09 -2.27 0.29
N ASP A 60 -6.65 -3.24 -0.44
CA ASP A 60 -7.50 -4.29 0.10
C ASP A 60 -6.91 -5.67 -0.24
N VAL A 61 -6.49 -6.40 0.78
CA VAL A 61 -5.99 -7.78 0.69
C VAL A 61 -7.01 -8.68 1.38
N PRO A 62 -7.91 -9.32 0.63
CA PRO A 62 -9.03 -10.09 1.18
C PRO A 62 -8.61 -11.43 1.79
N GLY A 63 -7.41 -11.93 1.49
CA GLY A 63 -6.93 -13.18 2.03
C GLY A 63 -5.43 -13.39 1.88
N VAL A 64 -4.79 -13.78 2.96
CA VAL A 64 -3.38 -14.18 3.03
C VAL A 64 -3.33 -15.54 3.70
N LYS A 65 -2.61 -16.51 3.13
CA LYS A 65 -2.32 -17.78 3.79
C LYS A 65 -0.93 -17.73 4.43
N LEU A 66 -0.87 -18.14 5.69
CA LEU A 66 0.39 -18.26 6.42
C LEU A 66 0.84 -19.73 6.43
N PRO A 67 2.11 -20.03 6.16
CA PRO A 67 2.62 -21.40 6.16
C PRO A 67 2.66 -22.02 7.57
N PHE A 68 2.74 -21.19 8.61
CA PHE A 68 2.75 -21.58 10.03
C PHE A 68 2.38 -20.41 10.93
N ALA A 69 2.09 -20.72 12.19
CA ALA A 69 1.72 -19.72 13.19
C ALA A 69 2.83 -18.72 13.48
N LEU A 70 2.46 -17.49 13.81
CA LEU A 70 3.38 -16.41 14.12
C LEU A 70 4.05 -16.65 15.47
N ALA A 71 5.37 -16.82 15.48
CA ALA A 71 6.19 -16.89 16.68
C ALA A 71 7.02 -15.62 16.84
N GLU A 72 7.34 -15.27 18.08
CA GLU A 72 8.16 -14.11 18.38
C GLU A 72 9.53 -14.19 17.68
N LYS A 73 9.94 -13.08 17.08
CA LYS A 73 11.20 -12.90 16.33
C LYS A 73 11.39 -13.83 15.13
N LYS A 74 10.39 -14.65 14.79
CA LYS A 74 10.47 -15.57 13.66
C LYS A 74 9.74 -14.97 12.45
N PRO A 75 10.44 -14.67 11.34
CA PRO A 75 9.80 -14.19 10.13
C PRO A 75 8.98 -15.30 9.47
N VAL A 76 7.79 -14.94 9.00
CA VAL A 76 6.90 -15.79 8.22
C VAL A 76 6.71 -15.13 6.86
N SER A 77 7.11 -15.80 5.79
CA SER A 77 6.90 -15.32 4.42
C SER A 77 5.47 -15.62 3.97
N PHE A 78 4.92 -14.71 3.18
CA PHE A 78 3.61 -14.89 2.57
C PHE A 78 3.57 -14.34 1.15
N THR A 79 2.60 -14.78 0.38
CA THR A 79 2.15 -14.16 -0.86
C THR A 79 0.66 -13.90 -0.78
N ALA A 80 0.18 -12.87 -1.45
CA ALA A 80 -1.23 -12.52 -1.47
C ALA A 80 -1.56 -11.77 -2.75
N ASP A 81 -2.83 -11.79 -3.12
CA ASP A 81 -3.37 -10.90 -4.13
C ASP A 81 -4.16 -9.78 -3.46
N GLY A 82 -3.89 -8.55 -3.87
CA GLY A 82 -4.54 -7.37 -3.33
C GLY A 82 -5.01 -6.43 -4.44
N THR A 83 -6.02 -5.63 -4.14
CA THR A 83 -6.49 -4.60 -5.05
C THR A 83 -6.13 -3.23 -4.55
N PHE A 84 -5.65 -2.37 -5.45
CA PHE A 84 -5.45 -0.96 -5.16
C PHE A 84 -6.60 -0.13 -5.74
N THR A 85 -6.94 0.93 -5.01
CA THR A 85 -7.78 2.01 -5.51
C THR A 85 -7.04 3.31 -5.27
N ILE A 86 -6.71 4.03 -6.33
CA ILE A 86 -5.89 5.25 -6.26
C ILE A 86 -6.74 6.43 -6.67
N CYS A 87 -7.00 7.35 -5.73
CA CYS A 87 -7.90 8.47 -5.95
C CYS A 87 -9.24 8.04 -6.57
N GLY A 88 -9.83 6.96 -6.07
CA GLY A 88 -11.09 6.38 -6.54
C GLY A 88 -11.01 5.59 -7.84
N ARG A 89 -9.82 5.39 -8.42
CA ARG A 89 -9.61 4.61 -9.64
C ARG A 89 -9.04 3.24 -9.30
N LYS A 90 -9.65 2.21 -9.85
CA LYS A 90 -9.15 0.85 -9.83
C LYS A 90 -8.32 0.57 -11.09
N ARG A 91 -7.64 -0.54 -11.09
CA ARG A 91 -6.94 -1.09 -12.24
C ARG A 91 -7.94 -1.29 -13.40
N ASP A 92 -7.57 -0.90 -14.60
CA ASP A 92 -8.44 -0.84 -15.79
C ASP A 92 -8.97 -2.20 -16.23
N ASP A 93 -8.20 -3.28 -16.00
CA ASP A 93 -8.59 -4.66 -16.30
C ASP A 93 -9.31 -5.35 -15.13
N GLY A 94 -9.52 -4.65 -13.99
CA GLY A 94 -10.12 -5.21 -12.78
C GLY A 94 -9.26 -6.27 -12.08
N GLY A 95 -7.99 -6.45 -12.48
CA GLY A 95 -7.06 -7.41 -11.90
C GLY A 95 -6.56 -7.02 -10.51
N ALA A 96 -5.97 -8.00 -9.84
CA ALA A 96 -5.26 -7.80 -8.58
C ALA A 96 -3.76 -7.59 -8.82
N GLU A 97 -3.11 -7.01 -7.84
CA GLU A 97 -1.65 -6.96 -7.75
C GLU A 97 -1.15 -8.12 -6.89
N HIS A 98 -0.06 -8.73 -7.31
CA HIS A 98 0.58 -9.79 -6.55
C HIS A 98 1.57 -9.20 -5.54
N LEU A 99 1.34 -9.51 -4.25
CA LEU A 99 2.19 -9.07 -3.15
C LEU A 99 3.00 -10.24 -2.62
N SER A 100 4.28 -10.02 -2.36
CA SER A 100 5.13 -10.93 -1.58
C SER A 100 5.63 -10.20 -0.34
N GLY A 101 5.82 -10.93 0.76
CA GLY A 101 6.26 -10.26 1.96
C GLY A 101 6.61 -11.17 3.13
N THR A 102 6.88 -10.51 4.25
CA THR A 102 7.16 -11.16 5.53
C THR A 102 6.40 -10.49 6.66
N VAL A 103 5.97 -11.28 7.62
CA VAL A 103 5.43 -10.81 8.90
C VAL A 103 6.27 -11.35 10.04
N ILE A 104 6.57 -10.50 11.01
CA ILE A 104 7.35 -10.83 12.21
C ILE A 104 6.56 -10.35 13.43
N SER A 105 6.37 -11.24 14.40
CA SER A 105 5.92 -10.84 15.73
C SER A 105 7.12 -10.28 16.51
N LEU A 106 7.02 -9.03 16.91
CA LEU A 106 8.06 -8.39 17.72
C LEU A 106 8.02 -8.92 19.16
N PRO A 107 9.16 -8.80 19.90
CA PRO A 107 9.19 -9.15 21.33
C PRO A 107 8.10 -8.40 22.10
N ILE A 108 7.42 -9.12 23.00
CA ILE A 108 6.36 -8.58 23.85
C ILE A 108 6.90 -8.44 25.27
N ALA A 109 6.90 -7.22 25.80
CA ALA A 109 7.13 -7.00 27.21
C ALA A 109 5.88 -7.40 28.02
N PRO A 110 6.00 -7.84 29.27
CA PRO A 110 4.85 -8.17 30.09
C PRO A 110 3.85 -7.00 30.17
N GLY A 111 2.59 -7.27 29.80
CA GLY A 111 1.53 -6.27 29.80
C GLY A 111 1.45 -5.38 28.53
N GLU A 112 2.38 -5.52 27.62
CA GLU A 112 2.37 -4.79 26.34
C GLU A 112 1.55 -5.53 25.28
N PRO A 113 0.86 -4.81 24.39
CA PRO A 113 0.16 -5.43 23.27
C PRO A 113 1.15 -6.02 22.27
N ARG A 114 0.75 -7.11 21.64
CA ARG A 114 1.55 -7.70 20.55
C ARG A 114 1.66 -6.73 19.36
N VAL A 115 2.85 -6.60 18.82
CA VAL A 115 3.12 -5.80 17.64
C VAL A 115 3.63 -6.71 16.52
N LEU A 116 3.00 -6.61 15.35
CA LEU A 116 3.45 -7.26 14.12
C LEU A 116 4.14 -6.22 13.24
N ARG A 117 5.30 -6.58 12.72
CA ARG A 117 5.94 -5.85 11.62
C ARG A 117 5.67 -6.60 10.33
N ILE A 118 5.04 -5.93 9.38
CA ILE A 118 4.68 -6.47 8.07
C ILE A 118 5.47 -5.69 7.03
N ARG A 119 6.20 -6.42 6.19
CA ARG A 119 6.84 -5.87 4.99
C ARG A 119 6.28 -6.60 3.80
N ALA A 120 5.76 -5.87 2.83
CA ALA A 120 5.25 -6.42 1.60
C ALA A 120 5.73 -5.60 0.40
N GLN A 121 5.83 -6.23 -0.75
CA GLN A 121 6.27 -5.63 -1.98
C GLN A 121 5.36 -6.06 -3.14
N VAL A 122 5.04 -5.12 -4.01
CA VAL A 122 4.51 -5.37 -5.35
C VAL A 122 5.66 -5.08 -6.33
N GLU A 123 6.17 -6.08 -7.01
CA GLU A 123 7.35 -5.95 -7.86
C GLU A 123 7.05 -5.24 -9.19
N HIS A 124 5.85 -5.44 -9.74
CA HIS A 124 5.44 -4.92 -11.04
C HIS A 124 4.15 -4.11 -10.91
N PHE A 125 4.27 -2.89 -10.46
CA PHE A 125 3.15 -1.95 -10.39
C PHE A 125 3.13 -1.07 -11.63
N ASP A 126 2.20 -1.33 -12.55
CA ASP A 126 1.98 -0.50 -13.73
C ASP A 126 1.01 0.64 -13.41
N ARG A 127 1.56 1.84 -13.24
CA ARG A 127 0.80 3.04 -12.90
C ARG A 127 -0.22 3.46 -13.98
N GLU A 128 0.05 3.13 -15.25
CA GLU A 128 -0.84 3.52 -16.35
C GLU A 128 -2.16 2.78 -16.30
N ARG A 129 -2.18 1.56 -15.78
CA ARG A 129 -3.40 0.81 -15.54
C ARG A 129 -4.36 1.46 -14.53
N TYR A 130 -3.86 2.38 -13.74
CA TYR A 130 -4.65 3.22 -12.83
C TYR A 130 -4.91 4.62 -13.40
N GLY A 131 -4.59 4.84 -14.68
CA GLY A 131 -4.72 6.13 -15.33
C GLY A 131 -3.81 7.20 -14.76
N ILE A 132 -2.68 6.80 -14.16
CA ILE A 132 -1.64 7.70 -13.64
C ILE A 132 -0.61 7.92 -14.73
N SER A 133 -0.69 9.05 -15.42
CA SER A 133 0.21 9.41 -16.49
C SER A 133 0.56 10.90 -16.43
N PRO A 134 1.70 11.29 -17.01
CA PRO A 134 2.06 12.70 -17.14
C PRO A 134 0.91 13.49 -17.75
N LYS A 135 0.50 14.58 -17.08
CA LYS A 135 -0.53 15.45 -17.65
C LYS A 135 0.01 16.10 -18.91
N GLN A 136 -0.71 15.93 -19.99
CA GLN A 136 -0.40 16.66 -21.22
C GLN A 136 -0.70 18.14 -20.98
N THR A 137 0.35 18.93 -20.84
CA THR A 137 0.23 20.39 -20.90
C THR A 137 0.09 20.79 -22.37
N ALA A 138 -0.96 21.52 -22.73
CA ALA A 138 -1.14 22.02 -24.09
C ALA A 138 -0.05 23.07 -24.41
N GLY A 139 0.62 22.90 -25.53
CA GLY A 139 1.58 23.89 -26.05
C GLY A 139 2.96 23.29 -26.42
N TRP A 140 3.84 24.15 -26.98
CA TRP A 140 5.18 23.74 -27.44
C TRP A 140 6.08 23.21 -26.30
N LEU A 141 5.91 23.70 -25.08
CA LEU A 141 6.60 23.22 -23.88
C LEU A 141 6.28 21.76 -23.56
N ALA A 142 5.08 21.29 -23.89
CA ALA A 142 4.69 19.90 -23.71
C ALA A 142 5.54 18.96 -24.60
N ARG A 143 5.88 19.39 -25.82
CA ARG A 143 6.72 18.60 -26.73
C ARG A 143 8.16 18.50 -26.24
N VAL A 144 8.69 19.53 -25.60
CA VAL A 144 10.05 19.52 -25.03
C VAL A 144 10.10 18.63 -23.79
N GLN A 145 9.05 18.64 -22.96
CA GLN A 145 8.95 17.76 -21.79
C GLN A 145 8.72 16.29 -22.19
N GLN A 146 7.99 16.01 -23.27
CA GLN A 146 7.84 14.64 -23.79
C GLN A 146 9.16 14.07 -24.33
N LEU A 147 10.06 14.89 -24.84
CA LEU A 147 11.37 14.48 -25.31
C LEU A 147 12.38 14.28 -24.17
N ALA A 148 12.12 14.86 -22.99
CA ALA A 148 13.08 14.88 -21.89
C ALA A 148 12.88 13.78 -20.83
N THR A 149 11.73 13.08 -20.80
CA THR A 149 11.45 12.12 -19.73
C THR A 149 10.74 10.89 -20.26
N VAL A 150 11.50 9.83 -20.52
CA VAL A 150 10.96 8.47 -20.48
C VAL A 150 10.68 8.16 -19.02
N VAL A 151 9.46 8.44 -18.55
CA VAL A 151 9.03 8.09 -17.20
C VAL A 151 8.63 6.64 -17.21
N ALA A 152 9.30 5.81 -16.42
CA ALA A 152 8.96 4.41 -16.30
C ALA A 152 7.47 4.23 -15.94
N THR A 153 6.80 3.33 -16.65
CA THR A 153 5.39 2.97 -16.39
C THR A 153 5.27 1.95 -15.28
N ASP A 154 6.29 1.10 -15.16
CA ASP A 154 6.41 0.03 -14.18
C ASP A 154 7.30 0.46 -13.01
N GLY A 155 6.92 0.05 -11.81
CA GLY A 155 7.63 0.36 -10.58
C GLY A 155 7.39 -0.69 -9.51
N THR A 156 8.04 -0.49 -8.37
CA THR A 156 7.87 -1.32 -7.18
C THR A 156 7.16 -0.52 -6.10
N ILE A 157 6.22 -1.15 -5.42
CA ILE A 157 5.60 -0.58 -4.21
C ILE A 157 6.10 -1.34 -3.00
N ASP A 158 6.73 -0.64 -2.07
CA ASP A 158 7.14 -1.16 -0.78
C ASP A 158 6.16 -0.73 0.32
N VAL A 159 5.68 -1.70 1.08
CA VAL A 159 4.79 -1.50 2.23
C VAL A 159 5.50 -1.94 3.50
N ASN A 160 5.55 -1.06 4.51
CA ASN A 160 6.12 -1.38 5.82
C ASN A 160 5.16 -0.88 6.90
N ILE A 161 4.54 -1.82 7.62
CA ILE A 161 3.49 -1.55 8.60
C ILE A 161 3.90 -2.12 9.95
N PHE A 162 3.62 -1.37 11.02
CA PHE A 162 3.61 -1.85 12.40
C PHE A 162 2.16 -1.89 12.86
N ALA A 163 1.62 -3.09 13.05
CA ALA A 163 0.25 -3.32 13.52
C ALA A 163 0.28 -3.73 14.99
N THR A 164 -0.38 -2.95 15.83
CA THR A 164 -0.53 -3.26 17.26
C THR A 164 -1.83 -4.02 17.46
N ALA A 165 -1.78 -5.15 18.18
CA ALA A 165 -2.97 -5.91 18.51
C ALA A 165 -3.92 -5.05 19.36
N THR A 166 -5.16 -4.92 18.89
CA THR A 166 -6.24 -4.39 19.73
C THR A 166 -6.84 -5.54 20.52
N ALA A 167 -7.04 -5.37 21.83
CA ALA A 167 -7.78 -6.34 22.62
C ALA A 167 -9.19 -6.48 22.01
N ASP A 168 -9.53 -7.68 21.55
CA ASP A 168 -10.90 -8.00 21.20
C ASP A 168 -11.77 -7.67 22.41
N LYS A 169 -12.73 -6.78 22.25
CA LYS A 169 -13.85 -6.69 23.18
C LYS A 169 -14.63 -7.99 23.01
N GLN A 170 -14.17 -9.05 23.65
CA GLN A 170 -15.00 -10.23 23.85
C GLN A 170 -16.27 -9.76 24.53
N ALA A 171 -17.35 -9.84 23.77
CA ALA A 171 -18.68 -9.60 24.29
C ALA A 171 -18.87 -10.49 25.52
N GLN A 172 -18.87 -9.90 26.72
CA GLN A 172 -19.46 -10.53 27.87
C GLN A 172 -20.93 -10.74 27.53
N LYS A 173 -21.32 -12.00 27.40
CA LYS A 173 -22.67 -12.48 27.52
C LYS A 173 -22.78 -13.20 28.85
#